data_151bff950e657c1428a04256070c42b2
#
_entry.id   151bff950e657c1428a04256070c42b2
#
_cell.length_a   1.000
_cell.length_b   1.000
_cell.length_c   1.000
_cell.angle_alpha   90.00
_cell.angle_beta   90.00
_cell.angle_gamma   90.00
#
_symmetry.space_group_name_H-M   'P 1'
#
loop_
_entity.id
_entity.type
_entity.pdbx_description
1 polymer ?
#
loop_
_entity_poly.entity_id
_entity_poly.type
_entity_poly.pdbx_seq_one_letter_code
_entity_poly.pdbx_strand_id
1 'polypeptide(L)'
;SAGILDASTLGKIGIQGSDASEFLNRVYTNAWSKLEIGKCRYGLMLNEDGMVYDDGVTTRLGENHYLMTTTTGGAANVLSKLEDYLQTEWPELDVYLTSVTDHYATVSICGPNSKKIISKVIPDLNLSDKEFPHMSFKNTLINNIKCRVMKISFTGEHSYEINIQSSYARSVWEKCFEAGKEFNITPYGTETMHLLRAEKGFIIAGQ
;
A
#
# COMPACT_ATOMS: atom_id res chain seq x y z
N SER A 1 3.71 10.97 -20.27
CA SER A 1 2.37 10.62 -19.77
C SER A 1 2.44 10.20 -18.31
N ALA A 2 1.29 10.23 -17.64
CA ALA A 2 1.10 9.73 -16.30
C ALA A 2 -0.32 9.17 -16.16
N GLY A 3 -0.53 8.22 -15.27
CA GLY A 3 -1.83 7.70 -14.89
C GLY A 3 -2.18 8.06 -13.46
N ILE A 4 -3.47 8.20 -13.17
CA ILE A 4 -4.01 8.37 -11.82
C ILE A 4 -5.14 7.37 -11.58
N LEU A 5 -5.09 6.67 -10.45
CA LEU A 5 -6.06 5.65 -10.05
C LEU A 5 -6.53 5.91 -8.62
N ASP A 6 -7.83 5.76 -8.39
CA ASP A 6 -8.38 5.62 -7.04
C ASP A 6 -8.22 4.18 -6.56
N ALA A 7 -7.28 3.97 -5.64
CA ALA A 7 -6.98 2.69 -5.00
C ALA A 7 -7.52 2.63 -3.56
N SER A 8 -8.51 3.45 -3.22
CA SER A 8 -9.04 3.56 -1.85
C SER A 8 -9.72 2.28 -1.36
N THR A 9 -10.19 1.43 -2.27
CA THR A 9 -10.89 0.18 -1.93
C THR A 9 -9.96 -0.97 -1.51
N LEU A 10 -8.64 -0.86 -1.72
CA LEU A 10 -7.69 -1.84 -1.19
C LEU A 10 -7.86 -1.98 0.32
N GLY A 11 -7.89 -3.21 0.81
CA GLY A 11 -7.95 -3.46 2.24
C GLY A 11 -6.73 -2.89 2.94
N LYS A 12 -6.93 -2.33 4.12
CA LYS A 12 -5.85 -1.77 4.96
C LYS A 12 -6.08 -2.24 6.40
N ILE A 13 -5.09 -2.96 6.93
CA ILE A 13 -5.14 -3.52 8.29
C ILE A 13 -3.94 -3.00 9.05
N GLY A 14 -4.19 -2.30 10.15
CA GLY A 14 -3.18 -1.96 11.14
C GLY A 14 -2.86 -3.17 11.99
N ILE A 15 -1.58 -3.49 12.16
CA ILE A 15 -1.09 -4.60 12.98
C ILE A 15 -0.13 -4.02 14.01
N GLN A 16 -0.45 -4.20 15.28
CA GLN A 16 0.35 -3.67 16.38
C GLN A 16 0.55 -4.73 17.45
N GLY A 17 1.63 -4.64 18.19
CA GLY A 17 1.96 -5.54 19.29
C GLY A 17 3.42 -5.99 19.26
N SER A 18 3.92 -6.43 20.39
CA SER A 18 5.32 -6.88 20.51
C SER A 18 5.64 -8.05 19.60
N ASP A 19 4.65 -8.90 19.30
CA ASP A 19 4.78 -10.07 18.44
C ASP A 19 4.30 -9.86 17.00
N ALA A 20 4.02 -8.60 16.59
CA ALA A 20 3.50 -8.30 15.26
C ALA A 20 4.41 -8.82 14.11
N SER A 21 5.74 -8.73 14.25
CA SER A 21 6.67 -9.23 13.25
C SER A 21 6.70 -10.76 13.17
N GLU A 22 6.60 -11.43 14.31
CA GLU A 22 6.52 -12.91 14.40
C GLU A 22 5.21 -13.40 13.80
N PHE A 23 4.10 -12.77 14.15
CA PHE A 23 2.79 -13.08 13.56
C PHE A 23 2.81 -12.99 12.03
N LEU A 24 3.34 -11.89 11.49
CA LEU A 24 3.48 -11.72 10.05
C LEU A 24 4.39 -12.77 9.40
N ASN A 25 5.45 -13.21 10.08
CA ASN A 25 6.32 -14.29 9.61
C ASN A 25 5.60 -15.64 9.50
N ARG A 26 4.60 -15.90 10.37
CA ARG A 26 3.81 -17.13 10.32
C ARG A 26 2.77 -17.11 9.21
N VAL A 27 2.23 -15.92 8.89
CA VAL A 27 1.12 -15.75 7.94
C VAL A 27 1.59 -15.62 6.50
N TYR A 28 2.70 -14.93 6.26
CA TYR A 28 3.21 -14.62 4.93
C TYR A 28 4.50 -15.36 4.60
N THR A 29 4.78 -15.48 3.31
CA THR A 29 5.98 -16.17 2.79
C THR A 29 7.29 -15.42 3.02
N ASN A 30 7.28 -14.23 3.59
CA ASN A 30 8.43 -13.34 3.74
C ASN A 30 8.91 -13.24 5.19
N ALA A 31 10.18 -12.83 5.38
CA ALA A 31 10.75 -12.57 6.71
C ALA A 31 10.51 -11.10 7.13
N TRP A 32 9.41 -10.87 7.82
CA TRP A 32 8.99 -9.52 8.24
C TRP A 32 9.81 -8.95 9.39
N SER A 33 10.35 -9.79 10.25
CA SER A 33 11.29 -9.41 11.30
C SER A 33 12.56 -8.72 10.78
N LYS A 34 12.93 -9.00 9.51
CA LYS A 34 14.06 -8.37 8.82
C LYS A 34 13.69 -7.11 8.03
N LEU A 35 12.42 -6.72 8.03
CA LEU A 35 12.00 -5.48 7.36
C LEU A 35 12.38 -4.29 8.23
N GLU A 36 13.14 -3.33 7.68
CA GLU A 36 13.51 -2.11 8.39
C GLU A 36 12.31 -1.16 8.55
N ILE A 37 12.31 -0.37 9.63
CA ILE A 37 11.32 0.72 9.81
C ILE A 37 11.45 1.71 8.65
N GLY A 38 10.33 2.14 8.10
CA GLY A 38 10.29 3.03 6.92
C GLY A 38 10.27 2.30 5.58
N LYS A 39 10.33 0.97 5.59
CA LYS A 39 10.32 0.13 4.38
C LYS A 39 8.99 -0.58 4.20
N CYS A 40 8.76 -0.95 2.93
CA CYS A 40 7.63 -1.74 2.48
C CYS A 40 8.14 -3.08 1.92
N ARG A 41 7.30 -4.10 1.97
CA ARG A 41 7.58 -5.39 1.35
C ARG A 41 6.30 -5.99 0.80
N TYR A 42 6.37 -6.47 -0.45
CA TYR A 42 5.33 -7.29 -1.03
C TYR A 42 5.37 -8.69 -0.40
N GLY A 43 4.22 -9.25 -0.12
CA GLY A 43 4.07 -10.58 0.47
C GLY A 43 2.89 -11.34 -0.09
N LEU A 44 3.02 -12.66 -0.04
CA LEU A 44 1.98 -13.62 -0.41
C LEU A 44 1.48 -14.32 0.84
N MET A 45 0.16 -14.32 1.02
CA MET A 45 -0.53 -15.18 1.96
C MET A 45 -0.98 -16.43 1.20
N LEU A 46 -0.65 -17.61 1.71
CA LEU A 46 -0.99 -18.87 1.10
C LEU A 46 -2.06 -19.60 1.92
N ASN A 47 -2.85 -20.43 1.24
CA ASN A 47 -3.66 -21.46 1.86
C ASN A 47 -2.79 -22.67 2.26
N GLU A 48 -3.39 -23.62 2.95
CA GLU A 48 -2.74 -24.85 3.41
C GLU A 48 -2.25 -25.74 2.27
N ASP A 49 -2.89 -25.64 1.09
CA ASP A 49 -2.48 -26.32 -0.14
C ASP A 49 -1.39 -25.59 -0.93
N GLY A 50 -0.89 -24.45 -0.39
CA GLY A 50 0.15 -23.64 -1.01
C GLY A 50 -0.32 -22.69 -2.10
N MET A 51 -1.63 -22.62 -2.36
CA MET A 51 -2.20 -21.67 -3.32
C MET A 51 -2.31 -20.27 -2.72
N VAL A 52 -2.19 -19.24 -3.57
CA VAL A 52 -2.29 -17.84 -3.13
C VAL A 52 -3.70 -17.56 -2.62
N TYR A 53 -3.79 -17.17 -1.35
CA TYR A 53 -5.02 -16.73 -0.71
C TYR A 53 -5.26 -15.24 -0.93
N ASP A 54 -4.23 -14.44 -0.68
CA ASP A 54 -4.22 -12.98 -0.90
C ASP A 54 -2.79 -12.48 -1.05
N ASP A 55 -2.64 -11.26 -1.53
CA ASP A 55 -1.35 -10.61 -1.66
C ASP A 55 -1.45 -9.13 -1.30
N GLY A 56 -0.32 -8.51 -1.05
CA GLY A 56 -0.30 -7.09 -0.77
C GLY A 56 1.06 -6.57 -0.32
N VAL A 57 1.10 -5.29 -0.03
CA VAL A 57 2.29 -4.62 0.48
C VAL A 57 2.11 -4.33 1.95
N THR A 58 3.02 -4.84 2.77
CA THR A 58 3.10 -4.50 4.19
C THR A 58 4.21 -3.51 4.44
N THR A 59 3.91 -2.49 5.23
CA THR A 59 4.77 -1.35 5.55
C THR A 59 5.09 -1.37 7.04
N ARG A 60 6.39 -1.32 7.41
CA ARG A 60 6.78 -1.22 8.82
C ARG A 60 6.80 0.25 9.25
N LEU A 61 5.78 0.67 10.00
CA LEU A 61 5.58 2.04 10.47
C LEU A 61 6.41 2.38 11.70
N GLY A 62 6.71 1.40 12.53
CA GLY A 62 7.43 1.51 13.78
C GLY A 62 7.95 0.15 14.22
N GLU A 63 8.55 0.09 15.41
CA GLU A 63 9.12 -1.15 15.94
C GLU A 63 8.10 -2.29 15.97
N ASN A 64 6.93 -2.03 16.55
CA ASN A 64 5.85 -2.99 16.73
C ASN A 64 4.56 -2.56 16.00
N HIS A 65 4.70 -1.86 14.87
CA HIS A 65 3.56 -1.32 14.13
C HIS A 65 3.74 -1.48 12.63
N TYR A 66 2.79 -2.17 12.01
CA TYR A 66 2.73 -2.41 10.57
C TYR A 66 1.39 -1.93 10.00
N LEU A 67 1.42 -1.56 8.73
CA LEU A 67 0.22 -1.36 7.91
C LEU A 67 0.28 -2.34 6.76
N MET A 68 -0.66 -3.24 6.70
CA MET A 68 -0.80 -4.25 5.66
C MET A 68 -1.89 -3.81 4.68
N THR A 69 -1.63 -3.95 3.39
CA THR A 69 -2.66 -3.84 2.36
C THR A 69 -3.04 -5.23 1.86
N THR A 70 -4.28 -5.39 1.41
CA THR A 70 -4.84 -6.61 0.82
C THR A 70 -5.50 -6.27 -0.51
N THR A 71 -5.91 -7.29 -1.27
CA THR A 71 -6.82 -7.07 -2.39
C THR A 71 -8.15 -6.48 -1.89
N THR A 72 -8.85 -5.74 -2.76
CA THR A 72 -10.16 -5.17 -2.43
C THR A 72 -11.17 -6.26 -2.03
N GLY A 73 -11.27 -7.30 -2.83
CA GLY A 73 -12.20 -8.41 -2.57
C GLY A 73 -11.82 -9.29 -1.38
N GLY A 74 -10.53 -9.35 -1.03
CA GLY A 74 -9.99 -10.14 0.07
C GLY A 74 -10.05 -9.46 1.44
N ALA A 75 -10.27 -8.15 1.50
CA ALA A 75 -10.08 -7.35 2.72
C ALA A 75 -10.76 -7.92 3.97
N ALA A 76 -12.05 -8.27 3.88
CA ALA A 76 -12.80 -8.81 5.01
C ALA A 76 -12.35 -10.24 5.37
N ASN A 77 -12.14 -11.08 4.35
CA ASN A 77 -11.75 -12.49 4.55
C ASN A 77 -10.35 -12.60 5.14
N VAL A 78 -9.42 -11.75 4.69
CA VAL A 78 -8.05 -11.70 5.24
C VAL A 78 -8.10 -11.29 6.71
N LEU A 79 -8.81 -10.22 7.05
CA LEU A 79 -8.93 -9.80 8.44
C LEU A 79 -9.52 -10.91 9.32
N SER A 80 -10.63 -11.52 8.87
CA SER A 80 -11.27 -12.62 9.61
C SER A 80 -10.31 -13.81 9.81
N LYS A 81 -9.54 -14.19 8.78
CA LYS A 81 -8.54 -15.27 8.88
C LYS A 81 -7.41 -14.92 9.86
N LEU A 82 -6.94 -13.68 9.85
CA LEU A 82 -5.92 -13.22 10.80
C LEU A 82 -6.43 -13.23 12.24
N GLU A 83 -7.67 -12.79 12.47
CA GLU A 83 -8.32 -12.82 13.78
C GLU A 83 -8.53 -14.27 14.26
N ASP A 84 -8.94 -15.17 13.37
CA ASP A 84 -9.08 -16.60 13.68
C ASP A 84 -7.75 -17.19 14.14
N TYR A 85 -6.66 -16.96 13.42
CA TYR A 85 -5.32 -17.42 13.82
C TYR A 85 -4.91 -16.92 15.21
N LEU A 86 -5.18 -15.65 15.53
CA LEU A 86 -4.85 -15.10 16.85
C LEU A 86 -5.72 -15.65 17.95
N GLN A 87 -6.96 -16.05 17.65
CA GLN A 87 -7.88 -16.59 18.66
C GLN A 87 -7.74 -18.09 18.87
N THR A 88 -7.33 -18.84 17.85
CA THR A 88 -7.37 -20.30 17.87
C THR A 88 -5.99 -20.94 17.82
N GLU A 89 -5.11 -20.47 16.92
CA GLU A 89 -3.81 -21.09 16.70
C GLU A 89 -2.68 -20.49 17.57
N TRP A 90 -2.72 -19.16 17.74
CA TRP A 90 -1.63 -18.41 18.41
C TRP A 90 -2.17 -17.39 19.43
N PRO A 91 -3.02 -17.82 20.37
CA PRO A 91 -3.62 -16.91 21.35
C PRO A 91 -2.60 -16.30 22.35
N GLU A 92 -1.38 -16.83 22.38
CA GLU A 92 -0.29 -16.34 23.21
C GLU A 92 0.40 -15.10 22.64
N LEU A 93 0.20 -14.77 21.36
CA LEU A 93 0.87 -13.63 20.71
C LEU A 93 0.23 -12.31 21.12
N ASP A 94 1.05 -11.36 21.51
CA ASP A 94 0.64 -9.97 21.76
C ASP A 94 0.51 -9.21 20.46
N VAL A 95 -0.65 -9.36 19.79
CA VAL A 95 -0.95 -8.74 18.48
C VAL A 95 -2.38 -8.21 18.45
N TYR A 96 -2.52 -6.98 17.97
CA TYR A 96 -3.79 -6.30 17.79
C TYR A 96 -4.01 -5.95 16.33
N LEU A 97 -5.15 -6.34 15.78
CA LEU A 97 -5.57 -6.08 14.40
C LEU A 97 -6.65 -5.01 14.38
N THR A 98 -6.55 -4.10 13.44
CA THR A 98 -7.56 -3.06 13.24
C THR A 98 -7.76 -2.80 11.76
N SER A 99 -9.01 -2.96 11.26
CA SER A 99 -9.33 -2.49 9.92
C SER A 99 -9.28 -0.97 9.87
N VAL A 100 -8.49 -0.44 8.97
CA VAL A 100 -8.39 0.99 8.69
C VAL A 100 -8.69 1.30 7.22
N THR A 101 -9.36 0.37 6.53
CA THR A 101 -9.71 0.47 5.11
C THR A 101 -10.44 1.77 4.80
N ASP A 102 -11.52 2.05 5.51
CA ASP A 102 -12.33 3.24 5.28
C ASP A 102 -11.74 4.53 5.87
N HIS A 103 -10.71 4.38 6.70
CA HIS A 103 -10.04 5.52 7.32
C HIS A 103 -9.13 6.27 6.33
N TYR A 104 -8.56 5.53 5.37
CA TYR A 104 -7.63 6.08 4.38
C TYR A 104 -8.17 5.95 2.95
N ALA A 105 -8.19 7.07 2.24
CA ALA A 105 -8.19 7.05 0.79
C ALA A 105 -6.77 6.87 0.23
N THR A 106 -6.65 6.22 -0.92
CA THR A 106 -5.39 6.01 -1.59
C THR A 106 -5.45 6.50 -3.03
N VAL A 107 -4.65 7.51 -3.36
CA VAL A 107 -4.48 8.01 -4.73
C VAL A 107 -3.17 7.48 -5.27
N SER A 108 -3.23 6.68 -6.33
CA SER A 108 -2.04 6.16 -7.02
C SER A 108 -1.73 7.00 -8.26
N ILE A 109 -0.46 7.41 -8.40
CA ILE A 109 0.05 8.15 -9.55
C ILE A 109 1.20 7.37 -10.14
N CYS A 110 1.07 6.91 -11.39
CA CYS A 110 2.07 6.08 -12.05
C CYS A 110 2.53 6.68 -13.38
N GLY A 111 3.64 6.16 -13.90
CA GLY A 111 4.22 6.53 -15.18
C GLY A 111 5.46 7.41 -15.08
N PRO A 112 6.14 7.67 -16.22
CA PRO A 112 7.46 8.34 -16.25
C PRO A 112 7.44 9.77 -15.70
N ASN A 113 6.28 10.45 -15.70
CA ASN A 113 6.14 11.79 -15.13
C ASN A 113 5.56 11.82 -13.70
N SER A 114 5.30 10.67 -13.08
CA SER A 114 4.74 10.58 -11.72
C SER A 114 5.57 11.37 -10.70
N LYS A 115 6.90 11.25 -10.75
CA LYS A 115 7.82 11.99 -9.87
C LYS A 115 7.66 13.51 -10.00
N LYS A 116 7.49 14.03 -11.21
CA LYS A 116 7.29 15.47 -11.46
C LYS A 116 5.95 15.95 -10.88
N ILE A 117 4.91 15.12 -10.99
CA ILE A 117 3.59 15.44 -10.43
C ILE A 117 3.67 15.47 -8.90
N ILE A 118 4.27 14.45 -8.28
CA ILE A 118 4.44 14.42 -6.83
C ILE A 118 5.27 15.60 -6.33
N SER A 119 6.33 16.01 -7.04
CA SER A 119 7.12 17.19 -6.63
C SER A 119 6.33 18.50 -6.66
N LYS A 120 5.30 18.61 -7.51
CA LYS A 120 4.40 19.77 -7.52
C LYS A 120 3.34 19.69 -6.43
N VAL A 121 2.82 18.50 -6.15
CA VAL A 121 1.80 18.28 -5.11
C VAL A 121 2.39 18.43 -3.72
N ILE A 122 3.63 17.98 -3.53
CA ILE A 122 4.37 17.94 -2.24
C ILE A 122 5.78 18.46 -2.46
N PRO A 123 5.96 19.79 -2.59
CA PRO A 123 7.27 20.40 -2.92
C PRO A 123 8.37 20.08 -1.92
N ASP A 124 8.02 19.94 -0.63
CA ASP A 124 8.96 19.69 0.45
C ASP A 124 9.43 18.24 0.56
N LEU A 125 8.85 17.32 -0.24
CA LEU A 125 9.22 15.91 -0.21
C LEU A 125 10.47 15.67 -1.08
N ASN A 126 11.57 15.24 -0.45
CA ASN A 126 12.76 14.83 -1.19
C ASN A 126 12.49 13.49 -1.90
N LEU A 127 12.38 13.54 -3.24
CA LEU A 127 12.10 12.41 -4.11
C LEU A 127 13.35 11.78 -4.72
N SER A 128 14.56 12.09 -4.22
CA SER A 128 15.79 11.42 -4.67
C SER A 128 15.75 9.94 -4.27
N ASP A 129 16.33 9.06 -5.10
CA ASP A 129 16.31 7.63 -4.82
C ASP A 129 17.11 7.25 -3.57
N LYS A 130 18.08 8.10 -3.18
CA LYS A 130 18.83 7.95 -1.94
C LYS A 130 17.95 8.16 -0.71
N GLU A 131 17.15 9.23 -0.70
CA GLU A 131 16.32 9.62 0.44
C GLU A 131 14.93 8.93 0.44
N PHE A 132 14.43 8.59 -0.73
CA PHE A 132 13.15 7.92 -0.91
C PHE A 132 13.29 6.77 -1.91
N PRO A 133 13.93 5.66 -1.51
CA PRO A 133 14.11 4.50 -2.38
C PRO A 133 12.78 3.78 -2.67
N HIS A 134 12.77 2.95 -3.73
CA HIS A 134 11.65 2.06 -4.01
C HIS A 134 11.37 1.13 -2.81
N MET A 135 10.12 0.73 -2.62
CA MET A 135 9.64 -0.05 -1.46
C MET A 135 9.92 0.64 -0.12
N SER A 136 9.65 1.94 -0.07
CA SER A 136 9.68 2.72 1.17
C SER A 136 8.52 3.72 1.23
N PHE A 137 8.34 4.36 2.37
CA PHE A 137 7.36 5.42 2.54
C PHE A 137 7.95 6.64 3.25
N LYS A 138 7.26 7.77 3.10
CA LYS A 138 7.50 8.99 3.85
C LYS A 138 6.17 9.54 4.39
N ASN A 139 6.16 9.94 5.65
CA ASN A 139 5.07 10.77 6.18
C ASN A 139 5.38 12.23 5.86
N THR A 140 4.38 12.94 5.37
CA THR A 140 4.50 14.33 4.91
C THR A 140 3.15 15.04 5.02
N LEU A 141 3.06 16.24 4.46
CA LEU A 141 1.86 17.06 4.47
C LEU A 141 1.46 17.44 3.03
N ILE A 142 0.16 17.42 2.76
CA ILE A 142 -0.45 18.06 1.60
C ILE A 142 -1.41 19.12 2.13
N ASN A 143 -1.15 20.41 1.86
CA ASN A 143 -1.97 21.52 2.39
C ASN A 143 -2.20 21.42 3.91
N ASN A 144 -1.16 21.15 4.69
CA ASN A 144 -1.17 20.94 6.15
C ASN A 144 -1.93 19.68 6.61
N ILE A 145 -2.36 18.81 5.70
CA ILE A 145 -3.04 17.55 6.02
C ILE A 145 -1.99 16.44 6.02
N LYS A 146 -1.91 15.70 7.11
CA LYS A 146 -0.99 14.55 7.23
C LYS A 146 -1.33 13.48 6.21
N CYS A 147 -0.32 13.03 5.48
CA CYS A 147 -0.43 11.92 4.53
C CYS A 147 0.82 11.04 4.58
N ARG A 148 0.68 9.84 4.05
CA ARG A 148 1.79 8.91 3.82
C ARG A 148 1.93 8.69 2.33
N VAL A 149 3.11 8.94 1.80
CA VAL A 149 3.44 8.63 0.41
C VAL A 149 4.30 7.38 0.40
N MET A 150 3.85 6.37 -0.33
CA MET A 150 4.56 5.11 -0.54
C MET A 150 5.11 5.09 -1.96
N LYS A 151 6.38 4.71 -2.12
CA LYS A 151 7.00 4.54 -3.43
C LYS A 151 6.96 3.06 -3.83
N ILE A 152 5.80 2.65 -4.25
CA ILE A 152 5.46 1.28 -4.65
C ILE A 152 4.75 1.29 -5.99
N SER A 153 4.77 0.16 -6.71
CA SER A 153 4.18 0.08 -8.04
C SER A 153 3.53 -1.27 -8.28
N PHE A 154 2.29 -1.26 -8.76
CA PHE A 154 1.62 -2.44 -9.29
C PHE A 154 1.62 -2.47 -10.83
N THR A 155 1.71 -1.31 -11.47
CA THR A 155 1.79 -1.20 -12.94
C THR A 155 3.17 -1.48 -13.52
N GLY A 156 4.19 -1.59 -12.65
CA GLY A 156 5.59 -1.75 -13.08
C GLY A 156 6.29 -0.44 -13.51
N GLU A 157 5.57 0.65 -13.57
CA GLU A 157 6.08 1.99 -13.82
C GLU A 157 6.56 2.67 -12.53
N HIS A 158 7.26 3.80 -12.64
CA HIS A 158 7.45 4.67 -11.47
C HIS A 158 6.10 5.06 -10.91
N SER A 159 5.88 4.77 -9.62
CA SER A 159 4.58 4.99 -9.01
C SER A 159 4.69 5.43 -7.55
N TYR A 160 3.70 6.21 -7.14
CA TYR A 160 3.54 6.69 -5.77
C TYR A 160 2.08 6.51 -5.35
N GLU A 161 1.87 6.00 -4.15
CA GLU A 161 0.55 5.91 -3.52
C GLU A 161 0.48 6.89 -2.36
N ILE A 162 -0.48 7.80 -2.41
CA ILE A 162 -0.75 8.78 -1.37
C ILE A 162 -1.89 8.25 -0.52
N ASN A 163 -1.57 7.85 0.71
CA ASN A 163 -2.57 7.48 1.72
C ASN A 163 -2.89 8.68 2.58
N ILE A 164 -4.14 9.11 2.57
CA ILE A 164 -4.62 10.27 3.30
C ILE A 164 -5.95 9.95 3.98
N GLN A 165 -6.29 10.66 5.05
CA GLN A 165 -7.60 10.51 5.68
C GLN A 165 -8.73 10.68 4.64
N SER A 166 -9.70 9.76 4.64
CA SER A 166 -10.68 9.61 3.57
C SER A 166 -11.52 10.87 3.31
N SER A 167 -11.76 11.69 4.33
CA SER A 167 -12.48 12.98 4.18
C SER A 167 -11.78 13.99 3.27
N TYR A 168 -10.48 13.82 3.01
CA TYR A 168 -9.70 14.69 2.12
C TYR A 168 -9.42 14.09 0.75
N ALA A 169 -9.96 12.90 0.46
CA ALA A 169 -9.71 12.15 -0.78
C ALA A 169 -9.91 13.00 -2.03
N ARG A 170 -11.07 13.64 -2.15
CA ARG A 170 -11.43 14.45 -3.31
C ARG A 170 -10.47 15.61 -3.54
N SER A 171 -10.13 16.36 -2.49
CA SER A 171 -9.24 17.52 -2.62
C SER A 171 -7.81 17.11 -3.05
N VAL A 172 -7.33 15.96 -2.59
CA VAL A 172 -6.02 15.43 -3.00
C VAL A 172 -6.07 14.90 -4.42
N TRP A 173 -7.12 14.20 -4.80
CA TRP A 173 -7.34 13.76 -6.19
C TRP A 173 -7.31 14.94 -7.16
N GLU A 174 -8.12 15.96 -6.89
CA GLU A 174 -8.21 17.16 -7.73
C GLU A 174 -6.85 17.88 -7.82
N LYS A 175 -6.13 18.00 -6.71
CA LYS A 175 -4.78 18.58 -6.70
C LYS A 175 -3.79 17.81 -7.54
N CYS A 176 -3.79 16.47 -7.42
CA CYS A 176 -2.93 15.60 -8.23
C CYS A 176 -3.28 15.69 -9.72
N PHE A 177 -4.57 15.67 -10.02
CA PHE A 177 -5.05 15.77 -11.40
C PHE A 177 -4.68 17.11 -12.03
N GLU A 178 -4.88 18.22 -11.32
CA GLU A 178 -4.48 19.56 -11.78
C GLU A 178 -2.97 19.66 -12.02
N ALA A 179 -2.15 19.20 -11.07
CA ALA A 179 -0.71 19.20 -11.21
C ALA A 179 -0.20 18.32 -12.37
N GLY A 180 -1.00 17.33 -12.76
CA GLY A 180 -0.69 16.39 -13.83
C GLY A 180 -1.12 16.81 -15.23
N LYS A 181 -1.94 17.84 -15.39
CA LYS A 181 -2.49 18.25 -16.70
C LYS A 181 -1.41 18.50 -17.76
N GLU A 182 -0.36 19.20 -17.42
CA GLU A 182 0.75 19.47 -18.35
C GLU A 182 1.53 18.20 -18.77
N PHE A 183 1.38 17.09 -18.02
CA PHE A 183 1.97 15.79 -18.28
C PHE A 183 0.98 14.82 -18.92
N ASN A 184 -0.17 15.29 -19.37
CA ASN A 184 -1.25 14.46 -19.91
C ASN A 184 -1.67 13.34 -18.94
N ILE A 185 -1.91 13.71 -17.68
CA ILE A 185 -2.40 12.75 -16.68
C ILE A 185 -3.78 12.22 -17.09
N THR A 186 -3.93 10.91 -17.05
CA THR A 186 -5.16 10.23 -17.47
C THR A 186 -5.67 9.35 -16.33
N PRO A 187 -6.93 9.50 -15.90
CA PRO A 187 -7.55 8.52 -15.01
C PRO A 187 -7.61 7.15 -15.70
N TYR A 188 -7.28 6.11 -14.97
CA TYR A 188 -7.40 4.73 -15.45
C TYR A 188 -8.08 3.85 -14.40
N GLY A 189 -8.69 2.77 -14.85
CA GLY A 189 -9.41 1.82 -14.01
C GLY A 189 -8.67 0.50 -13.86
N THR A 190 -9.35 -0.44 -13.21
CA THR A 190 -8.82 -1.78 -12.88
C THR A 190 -8.44 -2.59 -14.12
N GLU A 191 -9.18 -2.51 -15.21
CA GLU A 191 -8.85 -3.22 -16.45
C GLU A 191 -7.48 -2.81 -17.01
N THR A 192 -7.22 -1.51 -17.06
CA THR A 192 -5.90 -1.00 -17.48
C THR A 192 -4.81 -1.43 -16.49
N MET A 193 -5.10 -1.39 -15.20
CA MET A 193 -4.17 -1.85 -14.16
C MET A 193 -3.83 -3.32 -14.35
N HIS A 194 -4.80 -4.18 -14.65
CA HIS A 194 -4.60 -5.61 -14.90
C HIS A 194 -3.74 -5.86 -16.14
N LEU A 195 -3.93 -5.08 -17.20
CA LEU A 195 -3.09 -5.17 -18.38
C LEU A 195 -1.63 -4.80 -18.06
N LEU A 196 -1.41 -3.65 -17.41
CA LEU A 196 -0.07 -3.16 -17.10
C LEU A 196 0.69 -4.10 -16.13
N ARG A 197 0.01 -4.62 -15.09
CA ARG A 197 0.65 -5.58 -14.18
C ARG A 197 1.04 -6.87 -14.92
N ALA A 198 0.20 -7.34 -15.86
CA ALA A 198 0.47 -8.54 -16.65
C ALA A 198 1.67 -8.34 -17.58
N GLU A 199 1.78 -7.19 -18.24
CA GLU A 199 2.96 -6.83 -19.06
C GLU A 199 4.25 -6.83 -18.23
N LYS A 200 4.16 -6.46 -16.93
CA LYS A 200 5.28 -6.48 -16.00
C LYS A 200 5.58 -7.88 -15.45
N GLY A 201 4.65 -8.81 -15.54
CA GLY A 201 4.76 -10.16 -14.97
C GLY A 201 4.38 -10.22 -13.49
N PHE A 202 3.66 -9.23 -12.96
CA PHE A 202 3.16 -9.26 -11.59
C PHE A 202 1.93 -10.15 -11.49
N ILE A 203 1.86 -10.97 -10.45
CA ILE A 203 0.72 -11.83 -10.16
C ILE A 203 -0.48 -11.02 -9.67
N ILE A 204 -1.63 -11.66 -9.66
CA ILE A 204 -2.86 -11.16 -9.03
C ILE A 204 -3.56 -12.34 -8.34
N ALA A 205 -4.04 -12.12 -7.11
CA ALA A 205 -4.80 -13.12 -6.39
C ALA A 205 -6.11 -13.44 -7.12
N GLY A 206 -6.45 -14.73 -7.19
CA GLY A 206 -7.67 -15.21 -7.84
C GLY A 206 -7.54 -15.51 -9.34
N GLN A 207 -6.33 -15.49 -9.90
CA GLN A 207 -6.06 -15.87 -11.30
C GLN A 207 -4.93 -16.89 -11.38
#